data_60d23a5fb7b41f6a8da8cde6fff0c3b4
#
_entry.id   60d23a5fb7b41f6a8da8cde6fff0c3b4
#
_cell.length_a   1.000
_cell.length_b   1.000
_cell.length_c   1.000
_cell.angle_alpha   90.00
_cell.angle_beta   90.00
_cell.angle_gamma   90.00
#
_symmetry.space_group_name_H-M   'P 1'
#
loop_
_entity.id
_entity.type
_entity.pdbx_description
1 polymer ?
#
loop_
_entity_poly.entity_id
_entity_poly.type
_entity_poly.pdbx_seq_one_letter_code
_entity_poly.pdbx_strand_id
1 'polypeptide(L)'
;MAIPIRHADPENVAAGARTFFVTSSIAGKRNLLQSDRSARLFIRVLYDYCAQGKFRLHEFVVMPDHFHVLLTIDAGMTIERVVQLVKGGFAFRAGKEIGMRSPVWQKGFMMRGYGTRSNMSGRESTFITIL
;
A
#
# COMPACT_ATOMS: atom_id res chain seq x y z
N MET A 1 -13.89 0.31 -1.04
CA MET A 1 -13.78 1.78 -1.06
C MET A 1 -12.61 2.20 -1.94
N ALA A 2 -12.83 3.13 -2.81
CA ALA A 2 -11.77 3.63 -3.68
C ALA A 2 -11.82 5.15 -3.69
N ILE A 3 -10.71 5.77 -3.40
CA ILE A 3 -10.61 7.22 -3.36
C ILE A 3 -9.43 7.64 -4.23
N PRO A 4 -9.71 8.23 -5.39
CA PRO A 4 -8.61 8.67 -6.25
C PRO A 4 -7.88 9.86 -5.65
N ILE A 5 -6.59 9.86 -5.82
CA ILE A 5 -5.73 10.94 -5.37
C ILE A 5 -4.99 11.46 -6.58
N ARG A 6 -4.82 12.77 -6.63
CA ARG A 6 -4.12 13.36 -7.74
C ARG A 6 -2.75 12.73 -7.88
N HIS A 7 -2.44 12.28 -9.06
CA HIS A 7 -1.15 11.68 -9.35
C HIS A 7 -0.06 12.73 -9.35
N ALA A 8 1.12 12.31 -8.94
CA ALA A 8 2.29 13.13 -9.15
C ALA A 8 2.53 13.26 -10.65
N ASP A 9 2.87 14.46 -11.07
CA ASP A 9 3.28 14.67 -12.45
C ASP A 9 4.53 13.84 -12.70
N PRO A 10 4.56 13.02 -13.76
CA PRO A 10 5.74 12.23 -14.04
C PRO A 10 7.02 13.04 -14.15
N GLU A 11 6.91 14.28 -14.58
CA GLU A 11 8.08 15.14 -14.71
C GLU A 11 8.62 15.57 -13.35
N ASN A 12 7.83 15.43 -12.31
CA ASN A 12 8.27 15.79 -10.96
C ASN A 12 8.77 14.61 -10.17
N VAL A 13 8.86 13.46 -10.80
CA VAL A 13 9.33 12.25 -10.12
C VAL A 13 10.84 12.27 -10.07
N ALA A 14 11.41 12.10 -8.88
CA ALA A 14 12.84 12.12 -8.71
C ALA A 14 13.50 10.96 -9.46
N ALA A 15 14.75 11.17 -9.88
CA ALA A 15 15.51 10.11 -10.52
C ALA A 15 15.59 8.91 -9.58
N GLY A 16 15.38 7.73 -10.12
CA GLY A 16 15.38 6.51 -9.34
C GLY A 16 14.08 6.20 -8.63
N ALA A 17 13.09 7.05 -8.75
CA ALA A 17 11.77 6.77 -8.19
C ALA A 17 11.10 5.65 -8.97
N ARG A 18 10.33 4.83 -8.25
CA ARG A 18 9.66 3.68 -8.85
C ARG A 18 8.23 3.61 -8.35
N THR A 19 7.35 3.20 -9.25
CA THR A 19 5.91 3.09 -8.95
C THR A 19 5.53 1.63 -8.87
N PHE A 20 4.72 1.30 -7.87
CA PHE A 20 4.27 -0.07 -7.64
C PHE A 20 2.79 -0.11 -7.38
N PHE A 21 2.17 -1.17 -7.88
CA PHE A 21 0.81 -1.54 -7.50
C PHE A 21 0.94 -2.69 -6.51
N VAL A 22 0.45 -2.48 -5.30
CA VAL A 22 0.62 -3.42 -4.18
C VAL A 22 -0.72 -3.97 -3.77
N THR A 23 -0.78 -5.27 -3.51
CA THR A 23 -1.95 -5.93 -2.97
C THR A 23 -1.54 -6.76 -1.77
N SER A 24 -2.29 -6.64 -0.68
CA SER A 24 -2.05 -7.47 0.49
C SER A 24 -3.37 -7.84 1.14
N SER A 25 -3.40 -9.02 1.72
CA SER A 25 -4.63 -9.60 2.26
C SER A 25 -4.57 -9.77 3.77
N ILE A 26 -5.75 -9.77 4.38
CA ILE A 26 -5.91 -10.09 5.79
C ILE A 26 -5.66 -11.59 5.99
N ALA A 27 -5.01 -11.94 7.08
CA ALA A 27 -4.76 -13.33 7.43
C ALA A 27 -6.07 -14.09 7.55
N GLY A 28 -6.13 -15.25 6.90
CA GLY A 28 -7.34 -16.08 6.92
C GLY A 28 -8.50 -15.49 6.15
N LYS A 29 -8.26 -14.46 5.35
CA LYS A 29 -9.30 -13.83 4.56
C LYS A 29 -10.46 -13.30 5.40
N ARG A 30 -10.19 -12.96 6.66
CA ARG A 30 -11.20 -12.37 7.53
C ARG A 30 -11.54 -10.96 7.05
N ASN A 31 -12.75 -10.50 7.33
CA ASN A 31 -13.21 -9.19 6.85
C ASN A 31 -12.87 -8.09 7.85
N LEU A 32 -11.62 -7.97 8.23
CA LEU A 32 -11.21 -7.02 9.26
C LEU A 32 -11.25 -5.57 8.80
N LEU A 33 -11.26 -5.33 7.50
CA LEU A 33 -11.34 -3.98 6.95
C LEU A 33 -12.76 -3.61 6.53
N GLN A 34 -13.74 -4.44 6.88
CA GLN A 34 -15.11 -4.22 6.42
C GLN A 34 -15.78 -3.05 7.14
N SER A 35 -15.50 -2.85 8.41
CA SER A 35 -16.16 -1.79 9.15
C SER A 35 -15.62 -0.44 8.70
N ASP A 36 -16.49 0.55 8.77
CA ASP A 36 -16.11 1.91 8.45
C ASP A 36 -14.93 2.38 9.31
N ARG A 37 -14.96 2.01 10.58
CA ARG A 37 -13.93 2.42 11.52
C ARG A 37 -12.57 1.85 11.16
N SER A 38 -12.50 0.56 10.84
CA SER A 38 -11.22 -0.05 10.51
C SER A 38 -10.72 0.41 9.14
N ALA A 39 -11.62 0.58 8.17
CA ALA A 39 -11.22 1.08 6.86
C ALA A 39 -10.67 2.49 6.96
N ARG A 40 -11.32 3.35 7.73
CA ARG A 40 -10.84 4.72 7.92
C ARG A 40 -9.50 4.77 8.63
N LEU A 41 -9.29 3.88 9.58
CA LEU A 41 -8.00 3.81 10.26
C LEU A 41 -6.90 3.42 9.28
N PHE A 42 -7.17 2.45 8.41
CA PHE A 42 -6.20 2.04 7.41
C PHE A 42 -5.85 3.21 6.48
N ILE A 43 -6.88 3.93 6.04
CA ILE A 43 -6.65 5.08 5.16
C ILE A 43 -5.82 6.15 5.86
N ARG A 44 -6.08 6.37 7.14
CA ARG A 44 -5.31 7.33 7.91
C ARG A 44 -3.85 6.93 8.00
N VAL A 45 -3.59 5.64 8.20
CA VAL A 45 -2.21 5.15 8.22
C VAL A 45 -1.51 5.44 6.90
N LEU A 46 -2.20 5.21 5.79
CA LEU A 46 -1.64 5.52 4.48
C LEU A 46 -1.27 7.01 4.37
N TYR A 47 -2.21 7.88 4.75
CA TYR A 47 -1.96 9.32 4.65
C TYR A 47 -0.87 9.78 5.59
N ASP A 48 -0.80 9.20 6.79
CA ASP A 48 0.22 9.61 7.75
C ASP A 48 1.62 9.29 7.24
N TYR A 49 1.83 8.11 6.68
CA TYR A 49 3.14 7.77 6.15
C TYR A 49 3.45 8.56 4.87
N CYS A 50 2.44 8.82 4.05
CA CYS A 50 2.62 9.66 2.89
C CYS A 50 3.07 11.05 3.31
N ALA A 51 2.44 11.61 4.34
CA ALA A 51 2.80 12.93 4.86
C ALA A 51 4.20 12.96 5.44
N GLN A 52 4.69 11.83 5.93
CA GLN A 52 6.06 11.71 6.42
C GLN A 52 7.09 11.55 5.31
N GLY A 53 6.64 11.53 4.07
CA GLY A 53 7.55 11.39 2.94
C GLY A 53 7.99 9.97 2.65
N LYS A 54 7.33 8.96 3.22
CA LYS A 54 7.73 7.58 3.02
C LYS A 54 7.44 7.10 1.60
N PHE A 55 6.39 7.64 1.00
CA PHE A 55 6.02 7.32 -0.37
C PHE A 55 5.04 8.38 -0.87
N ARG A 56 4.79 8.37 -2.16
CA ARG A 56 3.72 9.18 -2.76
C ARG A 56 2.55 8.28 -3.06
N LEU A 57 1.39 8.67 -2.57
CA LEU A 57 0.18 7.86 -2.72
C LEU A 57 -0.62 8.37 -3.90
N HIS A 58 -0.95 7.48 -4.84
CA HIS A 58 -1.73 7.85 -6.02
C HIS A 58 -3.18 7.41 -5.91
N GLU A 59 -3.39 6.13 -5.67
CA GLU A 59 -4.72 5.58 -5.55
C GLU A 59 -4.70 4.42 -4.58
N PHE A 60 -5.87 4.13 -4.03
CA PHE A 60 -6.00 2.94 -3.21
C PHE A 60 -7.42 2.46 -3.23
N VAL A 61 -7.59 1.18 -2.93
CA VAL A 61 -8.89 0.56 -2.75
C VAL A 61 -8.81 -0.29 -1.50
N VAL A 62 -9.74 -0.09 -0.57
CA VAL A 62 -9.82 -0.89 0.65
C VAL A 62 -11.01 -1.82 0.52
N MET A 63 -10.73 -3.13 0.48
CA MET A 63 -11.76 -4.16 0.44
C MET A 63 -11.86 -4.80 1.81
N PRO A 64 -12.94 -5.53 2.10
CA PRO A 64 -13.10 -6.08 3.45
C PRO A 64 -11.94 -6.95 3.91
N ASP A 65 -11.31 -7.70 3.01
CA ASP A 65 -10.26 -8.64 3.39
C ASP A 65 -8.92 -8.38 2.72
N HIS A 66 -8.77 -7.24 2.02
CA HIS A 66 -7.50 -6.91 1.37
C HIS A 66 -7.52 -5.45 0.93
N PHE A 67 -6.36 -4.99 0.47
CA PHE A 67 -6.27 -3.64 -0.09
C PHE A 67 -5.40 -3.64 -1.33
N HIS A 68 -5.60 -2.61 -2.14
CA HIS A 68 -4.75 -2.29 -3.28
C HIS A 68 -4.26 -0.87 -3.12
N VAL A 69 -3.00 -0.64 -3.41
CA VAL A 69 -2.42 0.70 -3.32
C VAL A 69 -1.49 0.92 -4.50
N LEU A 70 -1.65 2.05 -5.16
CA LEU A 70 -0.72 2.49 -6.19
C LEU A 70 0.11 3.61 -5.61
N LEU A 71 1.42 3.42 -5.54
CA LEU A 71 2.30 4.38 -4.91
C LEU A 71 3.66 4.45 -5.60
N THR A 72 4.36 5.54 -5.35
CA THR A 72 5.72 5.74 -5.86
C THR A 72 6.66 5.92 -4.68
N ILE A 73 7.80 5.26 -4.75
CA ILE A 73 8.83 5.37 -3.72
C ILE A 73 10.09 5.99 -4.32
N ASP A 74 10.84 6.68 -3.48
CA ASP A 74 12.11 7.29 -3.87
C ASP A 74 13.23 6.26 -3.85
N ALA A 75 14.36 6.63 -4.45
CA ALA A 75 15.48 5.71 -4.62
C ALA A 75 16.00 5.14 -3.30
N GLY A 76 15.91 5.89 -2.22
CA GLY A 76 16.40 5.42 -0.93
C GLY A 76 15.46 4.52 -0.17
N MET A 77 14.31 4.21 -0.73
CA MET A 77 13.29 3.41 -0.07
C MET A 77 13.06 2.12 -0.84
N THR A 78 12.67 1.07 -0.15
CA THR A 78 12.29 -0.19 -0.80
C THR A 78 10.80 -0.41 -0.64
N ILE A 79 10.22 -1.14 -1.60
CA ILE A 79 8.80 -1.44 -1.51
C ILE A 79 8.51 -2.35 -0.32
N GLU A 80 9.43 -3.24 0.00
CA GLU A 80 9.28 -4.10 1.18
C GLU A 80 9.15 -3.28 2.44
N ARG A 81 9.97 -2.24 2.57
CA ARG A 81 9.94 -1.39 3.74
C ARG A 81 8.64 -0.62 3.83
N VAL A 82 8.17 -0.09 2.70
CA VAL A 82 6.91 0.65 2.67
C VAL A 82 5.76 -0.23 3.10
N VAL A 83 5.67 -1.44 2.53
CA VAL A 83 4.58 -2.36 2.87
C VAL A 83 4.66 -2.74 4.35
N GLN A 84 5.87 -2.97 4.85
CA GLN A 84 6.05 -3.29 6.25
C GLN A 84 5.56 -2.15 7.15
N LEU A 85 5.88 -0.92 6.80
CA LEU A 85 5.42 0.23 7.56
C LEU A 85 3.90 0.32 7.57
N VAL A 86 3.27 0.18 6.41
CA VAL A 86 1.83 0.29 6.31
C VAL A 86 1.13 -0.81 7.08
N LYS A 87 1.55 -2.05 6.86
CA LYS A 87 0.89 -3.19 7.51
C LYS A 87 1.15 -3.18 9.02
N GLY A 88 2.40 -2.95 9.41
CA GLY A 88 2.74 -2.89 10.82
C GLY A 88 2.09 -1.72 11.53
N GLY A 89 2.09 -0.57 10.88
CA GLY A 89 1.46 0.62 11.46
C GLY A 89 -0.03 0.43 11.67
N PHE A 90 -0.71 -0.17 10.69
CA PHE A 90 -2.12 -0.44 10.86
C PHE A 90 -2.37 -1.45 11.98
N ALA A 91 -1.63 -2.55 11.99
CA ALA A 91 -1.84 -3.59 13.00
C ALA A 91 -1.63 -3.05 14.40
N PHE A 92 -0.59 -2.23 14.57
CA PHE A 92 -0.31 -1.64 15.86
C PHE A 92 -1.43 -0.71 16.31
N ARG A 93 -1.84 0.19 15.44
CA ARG A 93 -2.89 1.16 15.79
C ARG A 93 -4.24 0.48 15.96
N ALA A 94 -4.56 -0.48 15.11
CA ALA A 94 -5.81 -1.20 15.22
C ALA A 94 -5.88 -1.99 16.52
N GLY A 95 -4.76 -2.56 16.95
CA GLY A 95 -4.72 -3.24 18.22
C GLY A 95 -5.01 -2.31 19.38
N LYS A 96 -4.44 -1.11 19.34
CA LYS A 96 -4.62 -0.14 20.41
C LYS A 96 -5.97 0.56 20.37
N GLU A 97 -6.43 0.93 19.19
CA GLU A 97 -7.60 1.81 19.07
C GLU A 97 -8.91 1.06 18.95
N ILE A 98 -8.89 -0.12 18.35
CA ILE A 98 -10.13 -0.88 18.12
C ILE A 98 -10.02 -2.34 18.57
N GLY A 99 -8.97 -2.69 19.31
CA GLY A 99 -8.85 -4.02 19.88
C GLY A 99 -8.68 -5.14 18.89
N MET A 100 -8.17 -4.86 17.70
CA MET A 100 -7.99 -5.86 16.68
C MET A 100 -6.85 -6.81 17.07
N ARG A 101 -7.09 -8.11 16.98
CA ARG A 101 -6.12 -9.11 17.41
C ARG A 101 -5.21 -9.54 16.28
N SER A 102 -3.95 -9.78 16.66
CA SER A 102 -2.98 -10.36 15.73
C SER A 102 -3.27 -11.85 15.54
N PRO A 103 -2.89 -12.40 14.39
CA PRO A 103 -2.28 -11.72 13.27
C PRO A 103 -3.34 -11.01 12.44
N VAL A 104 -3.02 -9.81 11.99
CA VAL A 104 -3.94 -9.05 11.13
C VAL A 104 -3.71 -9.41 9.67
N TRP A 105 -2.44 -9.44 9.26
CA TRP A 105 -2.09 -9.57 7.86
C TRP A 105 -1.59 -10.95 7.51
N GLN A 106 -1.97 -11.40 6.32
CA GLN A 106 -1.31 -12.55 5.71
C GLN A 106 0.14 -12.17 5.43
N LYS A 107 1.04 -13.14 5.59
CA LYS A 107 2.45 -12.87 5.32
C LYS A 107 2.66 -12.53 3.85
N GLY A 108 3.52 -11.54 3.62
CA GLY A 108 3.87 -11.15 2.29
C GLY A 108 2.84 -10.27 1.62
N PHE A 109 3.06 -10.02 0.37
CA PHE A 109 2.20 -9.18 -0.44
C PHE A 109 2.53 -9.44 -1.90
N MET A 110 1.63 -8.99 -2.77
CA MET A 110 1.86 -9.04 -4.20
C MET A 110 2.13 -7.64 -4.70
N MET A 111 3.05 -7.51 -5.63
CA MET A 111 3.30 -6.21 -6.23
C MET A 111 3.55 -6.36 -7.71
N ARG A 112 3.24 -5.28 -8.43
CA ARG A 112 3.55 -5.15 -9.83
C ARG A 112 4.24 -3.82 -10.02
N GLY A 113 5.46 -3.87 -10.58
CA GLY A 113 6.20 -2.65 -10.81
C GLY A 113 5.72 -1.94 -12.06
N TYR A 114 5.61 -0.64 -11.95
CA TYR A 114 5.39 0.23 -13.10
C TYR A 114 6.64 1.09 -13.20
N GLY A 115 7.47 0.79 -14.16
CA GLY A 115 8.68 1.54 -14.28
C GLY A 115 8.51 2.75 -15.14
N THR A 116 9.56 3.07 -15.84
CA THR A 116 9.59 4.17 -16.75
C THR A 116 8.89 3.77 -18.04
N ARG A 117 9.30 4.36 -19.12
CA ARG A 117 8.63 4.16 -20.40
C ARG A 117 8.46 2.73 -20.82
N SER A 118 9.44 1.88 -20.54
CA SER A 118 9.36 0.51 -20.99
C SER A 118 8.15 -0.18 -20.40
N ASN A 119 7.79 0.19 -19.19
CA ASN A 119 6.64 -0.43 -18.54
C ASN A 119 5.33 0.21 -18.93
N MET A 120 5.41 1.32 -19.63
CA MET A 120 4.18 1.95 -20.10
C MET A 120 3.44 1.07 -21.09
N SER A 121 4.14 0.14 -21.71
CA SER A 121 3.50 -0.82 -22.57
C SER A 121 2.59 -1.78 -21.80
N GLY A 122 2.80 -1.87 -20.49
CA GLY A 122 1.99 -2.73 -19.67
C GLY A 122 2.36 -4.19 -19.71
N ARG A 123 3.41 -4.52 -20.40
CA ARG A 123 3.76 -5.92 -20.54
C ARG A 123 4.87 -6.36 -19.62
N GLU A 124 5.65 -5.45 -19.15
CA GLU A 124 6.78 -5.79 -18.28
C GLU A 124 6.41 -5.82 -16.84
N SER A 125 5.14 -5.77 -16.54
CA SER A 125 4.71 -5.88 -15.17
C SER A 125 5.07 -7.25 -14.63
N THR A 126 5.69 -7.28 -13.50
CA THR A 126 6.08 -8.50 -12.85
C THR A 126 5.39 -8.61 -11.53
N PHE A 127 4.71 -9.71 -11.32
CA PHE A 127 4.08 -9.97 -10.04
C PHE A 127 5.09 -10.68 -9.16
N ILE A 128 5.34 -10.12 -8.01
CA ILE A 128 6.24 -10.71 -7.03
C ILE A 128 5.43 -10.95 -5.77
N THR A 129 5.45 -12.19 -5.31
CA THR A 129 4.81 -12.55 -4.06
C THR A 129 5.90 -12.75 -3.04
N ILE A 130 5.83 -11.99 -1.97
CA ILE A 130 6.81 -12.08 -0.87
C ILE A 130 6.09 -12.66 0.34
N LEU A 131 6.58 -13.77 0.81
CA LEU A 131 5.97 -14.48 1.92
C LEU A 131 6.77 -14.32 3.21
#